data_098187aa8763fdafc92bfbb3149a60c2
#
_entry.id   098187aa8763fdafc92bfbb3149a60c2
#
_cell.length_a   1.000
_cell.length_b   1.000
_cell.length_c   1.000
_cell.angle_alpha   90.00
_cell.angle_beta   90.00
_cell.angle_gamma   90.00
#
_symmetry.space_group_name_H-M   'P 1'
#
loop_
_entity.id
_entity.type
_entity.pdbx_description
1 polymer ?
#
loop_
_entity_poly.entity_id
_entity_poly.type
_entity_poly.pdbx_seq_one_letter_code
_entity_poly.pdbx_strand_id
1 'polypeptide(L)'
;RRPPQRCRRARLKTVLDVNLTLFQVGRARAGAPKEKTLLLFVIRDYIGTTPLANLESTIRADLQRIWASLTKPEALAGAELGDFFDVSFSALPHKVLQAKEFDEGIAQLQRRFIDRSDPQYVFQTEYHKRIPIDGLPHYLESVWEQILQNKDLDLPTQQELLAQFRCDEIASAAAAAVAAAMTA
;
A
#
# COMPACT_ATOMS: atom_id res chain seq x y z
N ARG A 1 14.26 8.09 -13.14
CA ARG A 1 12.93 8.46 -13.69
C ARG A 1 11.91 8.28 -12.58
N ARG A 2 11.13 9.33 -12.24
CA ARG A 2 10.04 9.21 -11.26
C ARG A 2 8.95 8.32 -11.86
N PRO A 3 8.43 7.33 -11.13
CA PRO A 3 7.30 6.55 -11.61
C PRO A 3 6.11 7.48 -11.86
N PRO A 4 5.31 7.28 -12.91
CA PRO A 4 4.17 8.12 -13.22
C PRO A 4 3.18 8.12 -12.05
N GLN A 5 2.46 9.23 -11.86
CA GLN A 5 1.52 9.42 -10.73
C GLN A 5 0.45 8.31 -10.66
N ARG A 6 0.06 7.74 -11.80
CA ARG A 6 -0.85 6.58 -11.87
C ARG A 6 -0.32 5.37 -11.09
N CYS A 7 1.00 5.11 -11.16
CA CYS A 7 1.66 3.98 -10.49
C CYS A 7 1.61 4.11 -8.95
N ARG A 8 1.77 5.33 -8.42
CA ARG A 8 1.67 5.56 -6.97
C ARG A 8 0.25 5.36 -6.46
N ARG A 9 -0.75 5.85 -7.20
CA ARG A 9 -2.17 5.71 -6.81
C ARG A 9 -2.61 4.25 -6.79
N ALA A 10 -2.20 3.45 -7.79
CA ALA A 10 -2.49 2.03 -7.82
C ALA A 10 -1.96 1.31 -6.59
N ARG A 11 -0.69 1.51 -6.24
CA ARG A 11 -0.06 0.89 -5.06
C ARG A 11 -0.74 1.30 -3.74
N LEU A 12 -1.05 2.59 -3.59
CA LEU A 12 -1.75 3.07 -2.39
C LEU A 12 -3.16 2.49 -2.30
N LYS A 13 -3.87 2.39 -3.43
CA LYS A 13 -5.19 1.76 -3.48
C LYS A 13 -5.11 0.32 -2.96
N THR A 14 -4.14 -0.45 -3.45
CA THR A 14 -3.96 -1.84 -3.01
C THR A 14 -3.66 -1.95 -1.52
N VAL A 15 -2.76 -1.11 -0.99
CA VAL A 15 -2.45 -1.10 0.45
C VAL A 15 -3.71 -0.83 1.27
N LEU A 16 -4.53 0.13 0.86
CA LEU A 16 -5.77 0.45 1.55
C LEU A 16 -6.81 -0.67 1.43
N ASP A 17 -6.94 -1.28 0.27
CA ASP A 17 -7.90 -2.36 -0.03
C ASP A 17 -7.58 -3.64 0.75
N VAL A 18 -6.31 -4.07 0.73
CA VAL A 18 -5.84 -5.23 1.51
C VAL A 18 -6.07 -5.01 3.01
N ASN A 19 -5.70 -3.83 3.53
CA ASN A 19 -5.94 -3.54 4.95
C ASN A 19 -7.43 -3.50 5.28
N LEU A 20 -8.29 -2.95 4.41
CA LEU A 20 -9.73 -2.93 4.61
C LEU A 20 -10.29 -4.36 4.74
N THR A 21 -9.84 -5.28 3.90
CA THR A 21 -10.20 -6.71 3.97
C THR A 21 -9.75 -7.34 5.29
N LEU A 22 -8.53 -7.07 5.72
CA LEU A 22 -8.00 -7.58 6.99
C LEU A 22 -8.75 -7.01 8.21
N PHE A 23 -9.15 -5.74 8.18
CA PHE A 23 -9.97 -5.13 9.23
C PHE A 23 -11.37 -5.74 9.34
N GLN A 24 -11.95 -6.21 8.23
CA GLN A 24 -13.25 -6.91 8.27
C GLN A 24 -13.14 -8.21 9.05
N VAL A 25 -12.09 -8.99 8.82
CA VAL A 25 -11.85 -10.26 9.52
C VAL A 25 -11.64 -10.01 11.02
N GLY A 26 -10.94 -8.93 11.39
CA GLY A 26 -10.70 -8.56 12.79
C GLY A 26 -11.96 -8.06 13.51
N ARG A 27 -12.84 -7.28 12.84
CA ARG A 27 -14.07 -6.73 13.42
C ARG A 27 -15.18 -7.75 13.65
N ALA A 28 -15.13 -8.90 13.01
CA ALA A 28 -16.08 -9.98 13.26
C ALA A 28 -16.00 -10.51 14.72
N ARG A 29 -14.96 -10.15 15.47
CA ARG A 29 -14.84 -10.43 16.91
C ARG A 29 -15.40 -9.25 17.70
N ALA A 30 -16.57 -9.41 18.26
CA ALA A 30 -17.21 -8.44 19.13
C ALA A 30 -16.29 -8.05 20.30
N GLY A 31 -16.03 -6.73 20.48
CA GLY A 31 -15.22 -6.20 21.56
C GLY A 31 -13.73 -6.01 21.26
N ALA A 32 -13.25 -6.25 20.03
CA ALA A 32 -11.86 -5.94 19.67
C ALA A 32 -11.62 -4.42 19.68
N PRO A 33 -10.50 -3.93 20.25
CA PRO A 33 -10.14 -2.53 20.19
C PRO A 33 -10.04 -2.09 18.72
N LYS A 34 -10.38 -0.82 18.44
CA LYS A 34 -10.22 -0.22 17.11
C LYS A 34 -8.72 -0.05 16.82
N GLU A 35 -8.10 -1.13 16.35
CA GLU A 35 -6.69 -1.09 15.95
C GLU A 35 -6.56 -0.27 14.67
N LYS A 36 -5.60 0.64 14.66
CA LYS A 36 -5.25 1.44 13.49
C LYS A 36 -3.97 0.92 12.83
N THR A 37 -3.73 1.34 11.62
CA THR A 37 -2.48 1.10 10.90
C THR A 37 -1.79 2.45 10.64
N LEU A 38 -0.53 2.57 11.04
CA LEU A 38 0.28 3.75 10.73
C LEU A 38 0.79 3.67 9.27
N LEU A 39 0.48 4.68 8.48
CA LEU A 39 1.05 4.91 7.15
C LEU A 39 2.16 5.95 7.26
N LEU A 40 3.41 5.50 7.26
CA LEU A 40 4.58 6.38 7.28
C LEU A 40 5.05 6.66 5.85
N PHE A 41 4.90 7.91 5.39
CA PHE A 41 5.40 8.38 4.11
C PHE A 41 6.79 8.98 4.24
N VAL A 42 7.77 8.32 3.64
CA VAL A 42 9.15 8.83 3.55
C VAL A 42 9.36 9.46 2.18
N ILE A 43 9.44 10.80 2.15
CA ILE A 43 9.63 11.59 0.93
C ILE A 43 11.13 11.72 0.68
N ARG A 44 11.63 11.07 -0.36
CA ARG A 44 13.05 11.10 -0.73
C ARG A 44 13.37 12.24 -1.70
N ASP A 45 14.65 12.60 -1.72
CA ASP A 45 15.20 13.64 -2.61
C ASP A 45 14.48 14.99 -2.40
N TYR A 46 14.19 15.29 -1.15
CA TYR A 46 13.53 16.54 -0.76
C TYR A 46 14.57 17.67 -0.76
N ILE A 47 14.37 18.65 -1.64
CA ILE A 47 15.27 19.80 -1.81
C ILE A 47 14.70 21.12 -1.27
N GLY A 48 13.54 21.07 -0.62
CA GLY A 48 12.93 22.23 0.04
C GLY A 48 12.22 23.23 -0.88
N THR A 49 12.22 23.04 -2.21
CA THR A 49 11.55 23.95 -3.15
C THR A 49 10.02 24.05 -2.95
N THR A 50 9.41 22.96 -2.52
CA THR A 50 8.00 22.93 -2.12
C THR A 50 7.93 22.69 -0.62
N PRO A 51 7.22 23.52 0.15
CA PRO A 51 7.04 23.28 1.59
C PRO A 51 6.51 21.86 1.87
N LEU A 52 7.07 21.20 2.89
CA LEU A 52 6.67 19.84 3.25
C LEU A 52 5.17 19.75 3.52
N ALA A 53 4.59 20.74 4.19
CA ALA A 53 3.15 20.81 4.49
C ALA A 53 2.27 20.76 3.22
N ASN A 54 2.72 21.33 2.11
CA ASN A 54 1.99 21.28 0.83
C ASN A 54 2.05 19.88 0.21
N LEU A 55 3.18 19.18 0.36
CA LEU A 55 3.31 17.79 -0.09
C LEU A 55 2.45 16.87 0.75
N GLU A 56 2.44 17.07 2.06
CA GLU A 56 1.59 16.33 2.99
C GLU A 56 0.11 16.51 2.67
N SER A 57 -0.34 17.74 2.49
CA SER A 57 -1.75 18.04 2.17
C SER A 57 -2.15 17.40 0.83
N THR A 58 -1.26 17.41 -0.15
CA THR A 58 -1.49 16.76 -1.46
C THR A 58 -1.63 15.24 -1.31
N ILE A 59 -0.74 14.61 -0.52
CA ILE A 59 -0.79 13.16 -0.28
C ILE A 59 -2.05 12.78 0.50
N ARG A 60 -2.43 13.57 1.53
CA ARG A 60 -3.67 13.36 2.29
C ARG A 60 -4.91 13.46 1.39
N ALA A 61 -4.96 14.45 0.52
CA ALA A 61 -6.05 14.60 -0.45
C ALA A 61 -6.11 13.44 -1.46
N ASP A 62 -4.95 12.93 -1.90
CA ASP A 62 -4.87 11.74 -2.75
C ASP A 62 -5.37 10.49 -2.02
N LEU A 63 -4.98 10.29 -0.75
CA LEU A 63 -5.46 9.18 0.07
C LEU A 63 -6.97 9.20 0.25
N GLN A 64 -7.56 10.38 0.52
CA GLN A 64 -9.01 10.52 0.66
C GLN A 64 -9.74 10.21 -0.65
N ARG A 65 -9.19 10.66 -1.80
CA ARG A 65 -9.76 10.32 -3.12
C ARG A 65 -9.71 8.82 -3.41
N ILE A 66 -8.59 8.17 -3.07
CA ILE A 66 -8.46 6.73 -3.22
C ILE A 66 -9.46 6.03 -2.30
N TRP A 67 -9.53 6.43 -1.02
CA TRP A 67 -10.46 5.89 -0.04
C TRP A 67 -11.93 5.99 -0.49
N ALA A 68 -12.32 7.11 -1.07
CA ALA A 68 -13.66 7.32 -1.62
C ALA A 68 -13.93 6.40 -2.84
N SER A 69 -12.89 6.00 -3.58
CA SER A 69 -13.02 5.13 -4.76
C SER A 69 -13.00 3.63 -4.45
N LEU A 70 -12.75 3.25 -3.18
CA LEU A 70 -12.76 1.85 -2.77
C LEU A 70 -14.19 1.33 -2.64
N THR A 71 -14.39 0.07 -3.05
CA THR A 71 -15.64 -0.65 -2.80
C THR A 71 -15.65 -1.07 -1.33
N LYS A 72 -16.47 -0.39 -0.54
CA LYS A 72 -16.61 -0.69 0.89
C LYS A 72 -17.80 -1.61 1.12
N PRO A 73 -17.69 -2.58 2.02
CA PRO A 73 -18.83 -3.36 2.49
C PRO A 73 -19.88 -2.47 3.18
N GLU A 74 -21.13 -2.90 3.20
CA GLU A 74 -22.22 -2.15 3.85
C GLU A 74 -21.90 -1.77 5.30
N ALA A 75 -21.28 -2.66 6.07
CA ALA A 75 -20.89 -2.42 7.46
C ALA A 75 -19.85 -1.27 7.61
N LEU A 76 -19.19 -0.87 6.54
CA LEU A 76 -18.14 0.16 6.51
C LEU A 76 -18.49 1.32 5.57
N ALA A 77 -19.70 1.40 5.06
CA ALA A 77 -20.11 2.41 4.08
C ALA A 77 -19.90 3.85 4.57
N GLY A 78 -20.10 4.11 5.87
CA GLY A 78 -19.90 5.41 6.51
C GLY A 78 -18.54 5.62 7.15
N ALA A 79 -17.59 4.68 7.00
CA ALA A 79 -16.31 4.76 7.67
C ALA A 79 -15.34 5.71 6.96
N GLU A 80 -14.62 6.52 7.75
CA GLU A 80 -13.60 7.45 7.26
C GLU A 80 -12.21 6.81 7.25
N LEU A 81 -11.29 7.37 6.46
CA LEU A 81 -9.91 6.91 6.40
C LEU A 81 -9.23 6.94 7.79
N GLY A 82 -9.50 7.99 8.57
CA GLY A 82 -8.95 8.19 9.90
C GLY A 82 -9.40 7.18 10.96
N ASP A 83 -10.47 6.41 10.68
CA ASP A 83 -10.92 5.31 11.56
C ASP A 83 -9.97 4.10 11.52
N PHE A 84 -9.19 3.97 10.45
CA PHE A 84 -8.34 2.80 10.18
C PHE A 84 -6.87 3.14 10.05
N PHE A 85 -6.56 4.37 9.61
CA PHE A 85 -5.20 4.76 9.29
C PHE A 85 -4.84 6.09 9.92
N ASP A 86 -3.67 6.11 10.57
CA ASP A 86 -2.98 7.34 10.89
C ASP A 86 -1.87 7.58 9.88
N VAL A 87 -1.65 8.84 9.51
CA VAL A 87 -0.71 9.20 8.45
C VAL A 87 0.37 10.09 9.02
N SER A 88 1.61 9.65 8.87
CA SER A 88 2.81 10.38 9.30
C SER A 88 3.77 10.59 8.14
N PHE A 89 4.59 11.64 8.23
CA PHE A 89 5.51 12.02 7.17
C PHE A 89 6.92 12.16 7.71
N SER A 90 7.89 11.88 6.84
CA SER A 90 9.31 12.18 7.02
C SER A 90 9.88 12.59 5.68
N ALA A 91 10.74 13.62 5.67
CA ALA A 91 11.44 14.04 4.46
C ALA A 91 12.92 13.74 4.60
N LEU A 92 13.50 13.18 3.57
CA LEU A 92 14.94 12.92 3.48
C LEU A 92 15.55 13.75 2.34
N PRO A 93 16.59 14.54 2.61
CA PRO A 93 17.34 15.29 1.61
C PRO A 93 17.91 14.39 0.53
N HIS A 94 18.47 15.00 -0.51
CA HIS A 94 19.10 14.24 -1.59
C HIS A 94 20.46 13.70 -1.14
N LYS A 95 20.63 12.37 -1.16
CA LYS A 95 21.81 11.68 -0.62
C LYS A 95 23.15 12.17 -1.19
N VAL A 96 23.20 12.53 -2.48
CA VAL A 96 24.46 12.96 -3.13
C VAL A 96 24.70 14.46 -2.96
N LEU A 97 23.64 15.27 -3.03
CA LEU A 97 23.75 16.73 -2.98
C LEU A 97 23.83 17.26 -1.55
N GLN A 98 23.23 16.57 -0.59
CA GLN A 98 23.12 16.95 0.81
C GLN A 98 23.39 15.72 1.69
N ALA A 99 24.60 15.15 1.57
CA ALA A 99 24.93 13.88 2.20
C ALA A 99 24.85 13.93 3.73
N LYS A 100 25.34 15.03 4.33
CA LYS A 100 25.35 15.21 5.79
C LYS A 100 23.92 15.32 6.33
N GLU A 101 23.10 16.17 5.72
CA GLU A 101 21.70 16.35 6.09
C GLU A 101 20.87 15.09 5.85
N PHE A 102 21.24 14.31 4.83
CA PHE A 102 20.65 13.00 4.58
C PHE A 102 20.96 12.02 5.72
N ASP A 103 22.20 11.92 6.16
CA ASP A 103 22.62 11.02 7.25
C ASP A 103 21.99 11.44 8.58
N GLU A 104 21.91 12.74 8.85
CA GLU A 104 21.19 13.28 10.01
C GLU A 104 19.69 12.94 9.94
N GLY A 105 19.06 13.08 8.78
CA GLY A 105 17.66 12.71 8.54
C GLY A 105 17.41 11.21 8.71
N ILE A 106 18.33 10.36 8.29
CA ILE A 106 18.26 8.90 8.52
C ILE A 106 18.37 8.61 10.03
N ALA A 107 19.28 9.26 10.75
CA ALA A 107 19.42 9.07 12.20
C ALA A 107 18.15 9.48 12.94
N GLN A 108 17.51 10.60 12.55
CA GLN A 108 16.22 11.01 13.11
C GLN A 108 15.11 10.01 12.80
N LEU A 109 15.04 9.54 11.55
CA LEU A 109 14.05 8.53 11.16
C LEU A 109 14.27 7.23 11.95
N GLN A 110 15.52 6.80 12.13
CA GLN A 110 15.87 5.60 12.91
C GLN A 110 15.41 5.70 14.36
N ARG A 111 15.53 6.87 15.01
CA ARG A 111 15.04 7.07 16.38
C ARG A 111 13.57 6.75 16.51
N ARG A 112 12.76 7.11 15.53
CA ARG A 112 11.31 6.80 15.53
C ARG A 112 11.00 5.29 15.56
N PHE A 113 11.96 4.43 15.22
CA PHE A 113 11.81 2.97 15.27
C PHE A 113 12.41 2.35 16.55
N ILE A 114 13.37 3.02 17.17
CA ILE A 114 14.15 2.44 18.28
C ILE A 114 13.81 3.09 19.62
N ASP A 115 13.63 4.42 19.64
CA ASP A 115 13.43 5.17 20.86
C ASP A 115 11.95 5.28 21.21
N ARG A 116 11.55 4.55 22.25
CA ARG A 116 10.17 4.55 22.75
C ARG A 116 9.74 5.88 23.39
N SER A 117 10.69 6.74 23.74
CA SER A 117 10.42 8.07 24.29
C SER A 117 10.20 9.13 23.19
N ASP A 118 10.51 8.81 21.94
CA ASP A 118 10.25 9.71 20.81
C ASP A 118 8.74 9.91 20.61
N PRO A 119 8.24 11.17 20.60
CA PRO A 119 6.82 11.44 20.37
C PRO A 119 6.29 10.87 19.04
N GLN A 120 7.18 10.61 18.09
CA GLN A 120 6.87 10.06 16.77
C GLN A 120 7.23 8.57 16.66
N TYR A 121 7.40 7.88 17.80
CA TYR A 121 7.67 6.45 17.82
C TYR A 121 6.60 5.68 17.04
N VAL A 122 7.04 4.82 16.11
CA VAL A 122 6.12 4.17 15.15
C VAL A 122 5.38 2.96 15.71
N PHE A 123 5.93 2.31 16.76
CA PHE A 123 5.32 1.13 17.39
C PHE A 123 4.51 1.53 18.64
N GLN A 124 3.58 2.47 18.48
CA GLN A 124 2.66 2.86 19.56
C GLN A 124 1.63 1.76 19.80
N THR A 125 1.11 1.69 21.03
CA THR A 125 0.19 0.62 21.46
C THR A 125 -1.07 0.53 20.59
N GLU A 126 -1.54 1.65 20.03
CA GLU A 126 -2.71 1.74 19.16
C GLU A 126 -2.53 1.06 17.79
N TYR A 127 -1.26 0.84 17.37
CA TYR A 127 -0.93 0.14 16.12
C TYR A 127 -0.59 -1.32 16.34
N HIS A 128 -0.61 -1.80 17.59
CA HIS A 128 -0.29 -3.19 17.90
C HIS A 128 -1.46 -4.11 17.53
N LYS A 129 -1.26 -4.93 16.54
CA LYS A 129 -2.16 -6.06 16.25
C LYS A 129 -1.81 -7.20 17.19
N ARG A 130 -2.67 -7.44 18.18
CA ARG A 130 -2.48 -8.52 19.16
C ARG A 130 -2.84 -9.87 18.53
N ILE A 131 -1.92 -10.37 17.73
CA ILE A 131 -2.07 -11.69 17.11
C ILE A 131 -1.36 -12.70 18.01
N PRO A 132 -2.04 -13.76 18.48
CA PRO A 132 -1.39 -14.86 19.16
C PRO A 132 -0.28 -15.45 18.29
N ILE A 133 0.83 -15.88 18.91
CA ILE A 133 2.02 -16.34 18.18
C ILE A 133 1.74 -17.58 17.31
N ASP A 134 0.83 -18.42 17.74
CA ASP A 134 0.33 -19.58 17.00
C ASP A 134 -0.51 -19.20 15.78
N GLY A 135 -1.20 -18.06 15.82
CA GLY A 135 -1.97 -17.50 14.70
C GLY A 135 -1.13 -16.65 13.73
N LEU A 136 0.09 -16.25 14.10
CA LEU A 136 0.92 -15.37 13.29
C LEU A 136 1.26 -15.93 11.90
N PRO A 137 1.64 -17.22 11.73
CA PRO A 137 1.90 -17.81 10.42
C PRO A 137 0.69 -17.68 9.49
N HIS A 138 -0.50 -18.05 9.95
CA HIS A 138 -1.74 -17.97 9.18
C HIS A 138 -2.10 -16.52 8.80
N TYR A 139 -1.84 -15.57 9.70
CA TYR A 139 -2.04 -14.16 9.41
C TYR A 139 -1.10 -13.67 8.29
N LEU A 140 0.19 -14.01 8.37
CA LEU A 140 1.17 -13.63 7.36
C LEU A 140 0.89 -14.29 6.01
N GLU A 141 0.49 -15.55 6.01
CA GLU A 141 0.09 -16.30 4.81
C GLU A 141 -1.14 -15.67 4.15
N SER A 142 -2.16 -15.34 4.93
CA SER A 142 -3.36 -14.64 4.44
C SER A 142 -3.03 -13.25 3.84
N VAL A 143 -2.15 -12.48 4.49
CA VAL A 143 -1.67 -11.19 3.94
C VAL A 143 -0.94 -11.39 2.62
N TRP A 144 -0.08 -12.42 2.55
CA TRP A 144 0.69 -12.73 1.35
C TRP A 144 -0.20 -13.17 0.19
N GLU A 145 -1.18 -14.02 0.45
CA GLU A 145 -2.18 -14.43 -0.55
C GLU A 145 -2.97 -13.23 -1.09
N GLN A 146 -3.41 -12.31 -0.21
CA GLN A 146 -4.08 -11.08 -0.63
C GLN A 146 -3.19 -10.23 -1.54
N ILE A 147 -1.90 -10.13 -1.24
CA ILE A 147 -0.93 -9.43 -2.06
C ILE A 147 -0.78 -10.11 -3.43
N LEU A 148 -0.67 -11.43 -3.47
CA LEU A 148 -0.53 -12.19 -4.72
C LEU A 148 -1.78 -12.13 -5.61
N GLN A 149 -2.97 -12.14 -5.00
CA GLN A 149 -4.23 -12.05 -5.74
C GLN A 149 -4.50 -10.65 -6.27
N ASN A 150 -3.91 -9.63 -5.67
CA ASN A 150 -4.11 -8.25 -6.06
C ASN A 150 -3.17 -7.87 -7.21
N LYS A 151 -3.68 -8.02 -8.44
CA LYS A 151 -2.93 -7.76 -9.68
C LYS A 151 -2.49 -6.30 -9.87
N ASP A 152 -2.99 -5.38 -9.05
CA ASP A 152 -2.62 -3.95 -9.10
C ASP A 152 -1.29 -3.63 -8.40
N LEU A 153 -0.67 -4.59 -7.70
CA LEU A 153 0.58 -4.39 -6.97
C LEU A 153 1.80 -4.26 -7.88
N ASP A 154 1.80 -4.97 -9.01
CA ASP A 154 2.93 -4.97 -9.94
C ASP A 154 2.48 -4.57 -11.36
N LEU A 155 2.81 -3.34 -11.74
CA LEU A 155 2.51 -2.82 -13.07
C LEU A 155 3.26 -3.54 -14.22
N PRO A 156 4.53 -3.96 -14.07
CA PRO A 156 5.18 -4.82 -15.04
C PRO A 156 4.44 -6.14 -15.23
N THR A 157 3.98 -6.74 -14.14
CA THR A 157 3.22 -7.99 -14.17
C THR A 157 1.87 -7.82 -14.85
N GLN A 158 1.21 -6.66 -14.74
CA GLN A 158 -0.02 -6.37 -15.49
C GLN A 158 0.23 -6.32 -17.01
N GLN A 159 1.34 -5.71 -17.42
CA GLN A 159 1.70 -5.66 -18.85
C GLN A 159 2.07 -7.06 -19.37
N GLU A 160 2.79 -7.83 -18.59
CA GLU A 160 3.13 -9.21 -18.89
C GLU A 160 1.88 -10.10 -18.96
N LEU A 161 0.97 -9.98 -17.99
CA LEU A 161 -0.30 -10.71 -17.99
C LEU A 161 -1.19 -10.32 -19.18
N LEU A 162 -1.23 -9.03 -19.53
CA LEU A 162 -1.97 -8.58 -20.71
C LEU A 162 -1.35 -9.10 -22.00
N ALA A 163 -0.01 -9.13 -22.08
CA ALA A 163 0.70 -9.70 -23.22
C ALA A 163 0.46 -11.21 -23.30
N GLN A 164 0.52 -11.92 -22.19
CA GLN A 164 0.24 -13.36 -22.11
C GLN A 164 -1.21 -13.66 -22.52
N PHE A 165 -2.19 -12.90 -21.99
CA PHE A 165 -3.59 -13.04 -22.38
C PHE A 165 -3.79 -12.87 -23.89
N ARG A 166 -3.16 -11.85 -24.49
CA ARG A 166 -3.22 -11.64 -25.94
C ARG A 166 -2.54 -12.76 -26.72
N CYS A 167 -1.41 -13.27 -26.23
CA CYS A 167 -0.75 -14.41 -26.85
C CYS A 167 -1.63 -15.67 -26.81
N ASP A 168 -2.28 -15.94 -25.68
CA ASP A 168 -3.19 -17.08 -25.51
C ASP A 168 -4.45 -16.93 -26.39
N GLU A 169 -4.98 -15.72 -26.53
CA GLU A 169 -6.11 -15.42 -27.42
C GLU A 169 -5.74 -15.67 -28.90
N ILE A 170 -4.56 -15.19 -29.32
CA ILE A 170 -4.04 -15.41 -30.67
C ILE A 170 -3.76 -16.91 -30.93
N ALA A 171 -3.16 -17.59 -29.95
CA ALA A 171 -2.86 -19.02 -30.03
C ALA A 171 -4.14 -19.85 -30.15
N SER A 172 -5.17 -19.54 -29.36
CA SER A 172 -6.45 -20.26 -29.42
C SER A 172 -7.20 -20.01 -30.72
N ALA A 173 -7.17 -18.75 -31.23
CA ALA A 173 -7.76 -18.41 -32.52
C ALA A 173 -7.03 -19.13 -33.68
N ALA A 174 -5.70 -19.20 -33.64
CA ALA A 174 -4.89 -19.92 -34.63
C ALA A 174 -5.15 -21.42 -34.56
N ALA A 175 -5.24 -22.02 -33.37
CA ALA A 175 -5.56 -23.42 -33.19
C ALA A 175 -6.97 -23.78 -33.73
N ALA A 176 -7.95 -22.91 -33.48
CA ALA A 176 -9.31 -23.08 -34.01
C ALA A 176 -9.33 -23.00 -35.53
N ALA A 177 -8.58 -22.09 -36.14
CA ALA A 177 -8.47 -21.97 -37.59
C ALA A 177 -7.81 -23.19 -38.22
N VAL A 178 -6.75 -23.76 -37.63
CA VAL A 178 -6.09 -24.99 -38.07
C VAL A 178 -7.04 -26.19 -37.95
N ALA A 179 -7.75 -26.32 -36.81
CA ALA A 179 -8.72 -27.40 -36.63
C ALA A 179 -9.84 -27.36 -37.68
N ALA A 180 -10.36 -26.15 -37.98
CA ALA A 180 -11.37 -25.98 -39.03
C ALA A 180 -10.84 -26.35 -40.44
N ALA A 181 -9.57 -26.01 -40.72
CA ALA A 181 -8.93 -26.37 -42.00
C ALA A 181 -8.64 -27.88 -42.16
N MET A 182 -8.49 -28.60 -41.04
CA MET A 182 -8.27 -30.06 -41.05
C MET A 182 -9.57 -30.86 -41.16
N THR A 183 -10.72 -30.23 -40.93
CA THR A 183 -12.06 -30.88 -41.01
C THR A 183 -12.79 -30.58 -42.32
N ALA A 184 -12.25 -29.72 -43.19
CA ALA A 184 -12.74 -29.37 -44.53
C ALA A 184 -12.03 -30.19 -45.60
#